data_3b33cc5b154d951b53156a33e8702019
#
_entry.id   3b33cc5b154d951b53156a33e8702019
#
_cell.length_a   1.000
_cell.length_b   1.000
_cell.length_c   1.000
_cell.angle_alpha   90.00
_cell.angle_beta   90.00
_cell.angle_gamma   90.00
#
_symmetry.space_group_name_H-M   'P 1'
#
loop_
_entity.id
_entity.type
_entity.pdbx_description
1 polymer ?
#
loop_
_entity_poly.entity_id
_entity_poly.type
_entity_poly.pdbx_seq_one_letter_code
_entity_poly.pdbx_strand_id
1 'polypeptide(L)'
;MALPLILIFTYKCNLNCVYCPIFKKKDFIEKETALKAIDLYCDYLGSAQGKIKIFGGEPFLKKDLLLEIINYIRKKNPEIQIELTTNGILLENAILNYFKKQKFNLSISLDGDKKTQLLNRSGTSPLGYEKILNFIKNSPLQITVNMVICPNTVNIFFQNFLYLYNSGVRKFNFLPAAYLFWSQKKLELLEQQFELISFFLQNHPEIYIKNVDIDNDLFFFNTGIVVDTNGDVFFTNAVMVKELQKIKQNLKIANVKDLDSFNFLTQLDIKREKQKVASAIRNSFNPRILKTNQALDGLMDNFVEKIEINKTKNKRVDIKIGYQCNNHCLFCVQGNKREKCQFRNEKEIKKDLIEARKTCNSVVFTGGEPTIHPDFLKLVHFAKKLDFKTIQIQTNGRLFAYLKFCQETIKAGANEFSPALHGHTPALHDYLTAMPGSFKQTVQGIKNLKSLGQPILTNTVINKFNYRYLPEIAKLLVFLDVDQFQFAFLHIVGSAWKNRDFLVPKKSEIMPYIKKGLNIGILADKRVMTEAIPLCFMKGYEQYIAEKIIPEAMVIENKFKIDDYKKYRINQGKAKGPKCKDCLYFSICEGPWREYPEIFGWDEFIPVVNNK
;
A
#
# COMPACT_ATOMS: atom_id res chain seq x y z
N MET A 1 15.77 -25.00 -1.34
CA MET A 1 14.90 -25.31 -2.51
C MET A 1 15.77 -25.52 -3.73
N ALA A 2 15.40 -26.44 -4.63
CA ALA A 2 16.11 -26.62 -5.90
C ALA A 2 15.92 -25.37 -6.80
N LEU A 3 16.93 -25.06 -7.62
CA LEU A 3 16.84 -23.97 -8.59
C LEU A 3 15.74 -24.28 -9.62
N PRO A 4 14.91 -23.30 -10.02
CA PRO A 4 13.91 -23.53 -11.06
C PRO A 4 14.57 -23.74 -12.44
N LEU A 5 13.98 -24.57 -13.28
CA LEU A 5 14.32 -24.61 -14.70
C LEU A 5 13.53 -23.53 -15.45
N ILE A 6 14.22 -22.72 -16.23
CA ILE A 6 13.63 -21.68 -17.08
C ILE A 6 13.92 -22.02 -18.54
N LEU A 7 12.90 -22.40 -19.28
CA LEU A 7 13.02 -22.66 -20.71
C LEU A 7 12.71 -21.39 -21.49
N ILE A 8 13.70 -20.85 -22.19
CA ILE A 8 13.49 -19.79 -23.17
C ILE A 8 12.88 -20.44 -24.39
N PHE A 9 11.54 -20.43 -24.43
CA PHE A 9 10.78 -21.10 -25.49
C PHE A 9 10.96 -20.46 -26.86
N THR A 10 11.00 -19.12 -26.89
CA THR A 10 11.16 -18.36 -28.14
C THR A 10 11.57 -16.93 -27.86
N TYR A 11 12.23 -16.31 -28.83
CA TYR A 11 12.47 -14.86 -28.90
C TYR A 11 11.43 -14.12 -29.77
N LYS A 12 10.64 -14.87 -30.57
CA LYS A 12 9.60 -14.30 -31.43
C LYS A 12 8.39 -13.88 -30.60
N CYS A 13 7.84 -12.72 -30.92
CA CYS A 13 6.61 -12.23 -30.32
C CYS A 13 5.74 -11.57 -31.40
N ASN A 14 4.42 -11.68 -31.27
CA ASN A 14 3.43 -11.01 -32.11
C ASN A 14 3.13 -9.58 -31.67
N LEU A 15 3.72 -9.11 -30.56
CA LEU A 15 3.62 -7.74 -30.06
C LEU A 15 4.96 -7.01 -30.09
N ASN A 16 4.89 -5.66 -30.06
CA ASN A 16 6.04 -4.78 -30.02
C ASN A 16 5.93 -3.77 -28.88
N CYS A 17 5.86 -4.29 -27.62
CA CYS A 17 5.69 -3.47 -26.42
C CYS A 17 6.80 -2.43 -26.30
N VAL A 18 6.45 -1.18 -25.94
CA VAL A 18 7.37 -0.03 -25.88
C VAL A 18 8.50 -0.19 -24.85
N TYR A 19 8.31 -1.05 -23.87
CA TYR A 19 9.25 -1.33 -22.79
C TYR A 19 9.98 -2.67 -22.89
N CYS A 20 9.74 -3.45 -23.95
CA CYS A 20 10.27 -4.80 -24.04
C CYS A 20 11.79 -4.79 -24.25
N PRO A 21 12.59 -5.33 -23.28
CA PRO A 21 14.03 -5.35 -23.40
C PRO A 21 14.55 -6.53 -24.25
N ILE A 22 13.66 -7.49 -24.60
CA ILE A 22 14.06 -8.74 -25.23
C ILE A 22 14.56 -8.48 -26.66
N PHE A 23 15.73 -9.01 -26.96
CA PHE A 23 16.28 -9.03 -28.32
C PHE A 23 15.44 -9.97 -29.19
N LYS A 24 14.70 -9.42 -30.15
CA LYS A 24 13.79 -10.20 -30.99
C LYS A 24 14.52 -10.91 -32.12
N LYS A 25 14.37 -12.21 -32.18
CA LYS A 25 14.79 -13.08 -33.28
C LYS A 25 13.72 -14.15 -33.55
N LYS A 26 13.79 -14.85 -34.69
CA LYS A 26 12.74 -15.80 -35.12
C LYS A 26 12.90 -17.20 -34.50
N ASP A 27 13.78 -17.38 -33.55
CA ASP A 27 14.14 -18.69 -32.99
C ASP A 27 13.07 -19.22 -32.01
N PHE A 28 12.88 -20.52 -32.08
CA PHE A 28 12.14 -21.32 -31.11
C PHE A 28 13.05 -22.41 -30.59
N ILE A 29 12.80 -22.86 -29.35
CA ILE A 29 13.50 -24.02 -28.81
C ILE A 29 13.17 -25.26 -29.66
N GLU A 30 14.20 -26.07 -29.94
CA GLU A 30 14.01 -27.37 -30.58
C GLU A 30 13.39 -28.35 -29.58
N LYS A 31 12.48 -29.20 -30.04
CA LYS A 31 11.79 -30.17 -29.20
C LYS A 31 12.77 -31.02 -28.41
N GLU A 32 13.74 -31.63 -29.08
CA GLU A 32 14.75 -32.51 -28.50
C GLU A 32 15.56 -31.80 -27.40
N THR A 33 15.90 -30.53 -27.61
CA THR A 33 16.60 -29.69 -26.62
C THR A 33 15.73 -29.46 -25.39
N ALA A 34 14.44 -29.16 -25.57
CA ALA A 34 13.52 -28.96 -24.47
C ALA A 34 13.30 -30.24 -23.65
N LEU A 35 13.09 -31.37 -24.34
CA LEU A 35 12.86 -32.66 -23.68
C LEU A 35 14.11 -33.12 -22.90
N LYS A 36 15.31 -33.00 -23.49
CA LYS A 36 16.58 -33.32 -22.80
C LYS A 36 16.79 -32.41 -21.55
N ALA A 37 16.49 -31.11 -21.66
CA ALA A 37 16.57 -30.21 -20.52
C ALA A 37 15.63 -30.62 -19.38
N ILE A 38 14.43 -31.08 -19.70
CA ILE A 38 13.44 -31.54 -18.72
C ILE A 38 13.93 -32.86 -18.05
N ASP A 39 14.48 -33.78 -18.83
CA ASP A 39 15.04 -35.04 -18.29
C ASP A 39 16.16 -34.73 -17.30
N LEU A 40 17.18 -33.98 -17.70
CA LEU A 40 18.27 -33.53 -16.84
C LEU A 40 17.79 -32.81 -15.57
N TYR A 41 16.71 -32.05 -15.69
CA TYR A 41 16.12 -31.34 -14.55
C TYR A 41 15.38 -32.28 -13.60
N CYS A 42 14.65 -33.26 -14.11
CA CYS A 42 14.01 -34.30 -13.28
C CYS A 42 15.05 -35.10 -12.50
N ASP A 43 16.17 -35.49 -13.14
CA ASP A 43 17.28 -36.19 -12.48
C ASP A 43 17.95 -35.33 -11.40
N TYR A 44 18.14 -34.02 -11.67
CA TYR A 44 18.67 -33.04 -10.70
C TYR A 44 17.74 -32.85 -9.48
N LEU A 45 16.44 -32.91 -9.67
CA LEU A 45 15.47 -32.77 -8.57
C LEU A 45 15.49 -33.93 -7.61
N GLY A 46 15.69 -35.18 -8.10
CA GLY A 46 15.47 -36.35 -7.28
C GLY A 46 14.07 -36.36 -6.65
N SER A 47 14.01 -36.30 -5.32
CA SER A 47 12.75 -36.22 -4.56
C SER A 47 12.31 -34.78 -4.24
N ALA A 48 13.06 -33.74 -4.64
CA ALA A 48 12.75 -32.34 -4.33
C ALA A 48 11.60 -31.81 -5.18
N GLN A 49 10.85 -30.87 -4.61
CA GLN A 49 9.82 -30.15 -5.38
C GLN A 49 10.48 -29.27 -6.45
N GLY A 50 10.01 -29.40 -7.69
CA GLY A 50 10.54 -28.69 -8.85
C GLY A 50 9.58 -27.64 -9.40
N LYS A 51 10.17 -26.66 -10.11
CA LYS A 51 9.44 -25.61 -10.83
C LYS A 51 10.04 -25.42 -12.22
N ILE A 52 9.21 -25.47 -13.26
CA ILE A 52 9.60 -25.16 -14.63
C ILE A 52 8.85 -23.89 -15.08
N LYS A 53 9.61 -22.88 -15.50
CA LYS A 53 9.07 -21.65 -16.07
C LYS A 53 9.26 -21.67 -17.58
N ILE A 54 8.18 -21.54 -18.34
CA ILE A 54 8.23 -21.39 -19.80
C ILE A 54 8.15 -19.89 -20.10
N PHE A 55 9.21 -19.35 -20.64
CA PHE A 55 9.43 -17.93 -20.80
C PHE A 55 9.85 -17.58 -22.23
N GLY A 56 9.72 -16.29 -22.64
CA GLY A 56 10.22 -15.84 -23.93
C GLY A 56 9.46 -14.67 -24.50
N GLY A 57 9.35 -14.60 -25.82
CA GLY A 57 8.49 -13.67 -26.53
C GLY A 57 7.02 -14.02 -26.33
N GLU A 58 6.41 -14.77 -27.27
CA GLU A 58 5.05 -15.29 -27.10
C GLU A 58 5.02 -16.81 -27.36
N PRO A 59 4.88 -17.62 -26.31
CA PRO A 59 4.92 -19.08 -26.45
C PRO A 59 3.79 -19.65 -27.31
N PHE A 60 2.61 -19.04 -27.29
CA PHE A 60 1.46 -19.51 -28.07
C PHE A 60 1.61 -19.37 -29.60
N LEU A 61 2.68 -18.76 -30.09
CA LEU A 61 3.00 -18.76 -31.53
C LEU A 61 3.32 -20.16 -32.06
N LYS A 62 3.71 -21.12 -31.19
CA LYS A 62 3.83 -22.54 -31.50
C LYS A 62 3.08 -23.37 -30.46
N LYS A 63 1.76 -23.25 -30.45
CA LYS A 63 0.86 -23.86 -29.47
C LYS A 63 1.07 -25.36 -29.33
N ASP A 64 1.21 -26.09 -30.45
CA ASP A 64 1.32 -27.54 -30.43
C ASP A 64 2.60 -28.01 -29.73
N LEU A 65 3.74 -27.40 -30.06
CA LEU A 65 5.02 -27.67 -29.38
C LEU A 65 4.94 -27.33 -27.88
N LEU A 66 4.30 -26.21 -27.53
CA LEU A 66 4.11 -25.81 -26.14
C LEU A 66 3.33 -26.87 -25.36
N LEU A 67 2.20 -27.35 -25.91
CA LEU A 67 1.38 -28.37 -25.27
C LEU A 67 2.10 -29.73 -25.18
N GLU A 68 2.87 -30.07 -26.19
CA GLU A 68 3.69 -31.28 -26.19
C GLU A 68 4.74 -31.28 -25.07
N ILE A 69 5.43 -30.16 -24.89
CA ILE A 69 6.39 -29.96 -23.81
C ILE A 69 5.70 -30.05 -22.43
N ILE A 70 4.55 -29.40 -22.27
CA ILE A 70 3.77 -29.46 -21.03
C ILE A 70 3.34 -30.90 -20.73
N ASN A 71 2.84 -31.64 -21.70
CA ASN A 71 2.46 -33.04 -21.54
C ASN A 71 3.67 -33.91 -21.16
N TYR A 72 4.82 -33.65 -21.75
CA TYR A 72 6.06 -34.37 -21.40
C TYR A 72 6.49 -34.13 -19.96
N ILE A 73 6.44 -32.88 -19.49
CA ILE A 73 6.72 -32.55 -18.07
C ILE A 73 5.79 -33.35 -17.16
N ARG A 74 4.50 -33.42 -17.48
CA ARG A 74 3.49 -34.15 -16.68
C ARG A 74 3.72 -35.66 -16.69
N LYS A 75 4.16 -36.21 -17.81
CA LYS A 75 4.50 -37.63 -17.94
C LYS A 75 5.73 -37.97 -17.09
N LYS A 76 6.74 -37.11 -17.05
CA LYS A 76 7.98 -37.33 -16.28
C LYS A 76 7.80 -37.12 -14.78
N ASN A 77 7.19 -36.01 -14.40
CA ASN A 77 6.91 -35.70 -12.99
C ASN A 77 5.65 -34.82 -12.86
N PRO A 78 4.51 -35.39 -12.43
CA PRO A 78 3.26 -34.67 -12.30
C PRO A 78 3.26 -33.60 -11.20
N GLU A 79 4.22 -33.67 -10.25
CA GLU A 79 4.28 -32.72 -9.13
C GLU A 79 5.03 -31.41 -9.47
N ILE A 80 5.73 -31.35 -10.58
CA ILE A 80 6.44 -30.13 -11.01
C ILE A 80 5.44 -28.97 -11.21
N GLN A 81 5.70 -27.83 -10.58
CA GLN A 81 4.95 -26.63 -10.84
C GLN A 81 5.34 -26.03 -12.20
N ILE A 82 4.36 -25.79 -13.08
CA ILE A 82 4.59 -25.14 -14.37
C ILE A 82 4.11 -23.70 -14.31
N GLU A 83 4.97 -22.74 -14.63
CA GLU A 83 4.64 -21.33 -14.80
C GLU A 83 4.76 -20.93 -16.27
N LEU A 84 3.73 -20.35 -16.83
CA LEU A 84 3.70 -19.83 -18.20
C LEU A 84 3.28 -18.37 -18.22
N THR A 85 4.03 -17.54 -18.95
CA THR A 85 3.68 -16.16 -19.22
C THR A 85 3.31 -15.96 -20.68
N THR A 86 2.19 -15.29 -20.95
CA THR A 86 1.70 -14.97 -22.29
C THR A 86 1.14 -13.56 -22.36
N ASN A 87 1.13 -12.98 -23.56
CA ASN A 87 0.41 -11.73 -23.81
C ASN A 87 -1.12 -11.92 -23.95
N GLY A 88 -1.59 -13.15 -24.03
CA GLY A 88 -2.99 -13.53 -23.99
C GLY A 88 -3.76 -13.41 -25.31
N ILE A 89 -3.21 -12.81 -26.37
CA ILE A 89 -3.94 -12.58 -27.64
C ILE A 89 -4.34 -13.89 -28.32
N LEU A 90 -3.48 -14.90 -28.24
CA LEU A 90 -3.67 -16.20 -28.88
C LEU A 90 -4.38 -17.23 -27.97
N LEU A 91 -4.81 -16.82 -26.78
CA LEU A 91 -5.55 -17.71 -25.87
C LEU A 91 -6.97 -17.96 -26.39
N GLU A 92 -7.41 -19.19 -26.26
CA GLU A 92 -8.75 -19.67 -26.58
C GLU A 92 -9.36 -20.34 -25.35
N ASN A 93 -10.68 -20.22 -25.19
CA ASN A 93 -11.37 -20.80 -24.03
C ASN A 93 -11.22 -22.34 -23.93
N ALA A 94 -11.06 -23.03 -25.05
CA ALA A 94 -10.82 -24.47 -25.08
C ALA A 94 -9.59 -24.91 -24.27
N ILE A 95 -8.55 -24.04 -24.16
CA ILE A 95 -7.33 -24.36 -23.41
C ILE A 95 -7.52 -24.27 -21.89
N LEU A 96 -8.57 -23.56 -21.41
CA LEU A 96 -8.86 -23.44 -19.96
C LEU A 96 -9.12 -24.80 -19.32
N ASN A 97 -9.87 -25.67 -20.02
CA ASN A 97 -10.17 -27.01 -19.52
C ASN A 97 -8.92 -27.88 -19.43
N TYR A 98 -7.98 -27.70 -20.37
CA TYR A 98 -6.69 -28.37 -20.34
C TYR A 98 -5.86 -27.89 -19.13
N PHE A 99 -5.72 -26.59 -18.93
CA PHE A 99 -4.94 -26.02 -17.81
C PHE A 99 -5.55 -26.31 -16.43
N LYS A 100 -6.90 -26.39 -16.33
CA LYS A 100 -7.58 -26.70 -15.07
C LYS A 100 -7.20 -28.10 -14.54
N LYS A 101 -6.94 -29.06 -15.41
CA LYS A 101 -6.54 -30.44 -15.05
C LYS A 101 -5.08 -30.54 -14.61
N GLN A 102 -4.29 -29.50 -14.82
CA GLN A 102 -2.86 -29.46 -14.56
C GLN A 102 -2.53 -28.55 -13.36
N LYS A 103 -1.47 -28.85 -12.60
CA LYS A 103 -0.89 -27.91 -11.63
C LYS A 103 -0.17 -26.78 -12.38
N PHE A 104 -0.93 -25.75 -12.78
CA PHE A 104 -0.48 -24.76 -13.76
C PHE A 104 -0.69 -23.33 -13.27
N ASN A 105 0.35 -22.52 -13.29
CA ASN A 105 0.31 -21.09 -12.98
C ASN A 105 0.37 -20.27 -14.26
N LEU A 106 -0.77 -19.74 -14.70
CA LEU A 106 -0.85 -18.86 -15.86
C LEU A 106 -0.70 -17.40 -15.45
N SER A 107 0.25 -16.72 -16.08
CA SER A 107 0.39 -15.27 -16.00
C SER A 107 0.04 -14.63 -17.32
N ILE A 108 -0.86 -13.66 -17.31
CA ILE A 108 -1.27 -12.90 -18.51
C ILE A 108 -0.78 -11.47 -18.36
N SER A 109 -0.20 -10.96 -19.42
CA SER A 109 0.35 -9.60 -19.46
C SER A 109 -0.74 -8.59 -19.81
N LEU A 110 -1.15 -7.76 -18.84
CA LEU A 110 -2.21 -6.75 -19.03
C LEU A 110 -1.91 -5.52 -18.17
N ASP A 111 -1.67 -4.36 -18.82
CA ASP A 111 -1.13 -3.17 -18.14
C ASP A 111 -2.21 -2.24 -17.55
N GLY A 112 -3.48 -2.50 -17.82
CA GLY A 112 -4.57 -1.68 -17.31
C GLY A 112 -5.80 -1.65 -18.21
N ASP A 113 -6.40 -0.47 -18.33
CA ASP A 113 -7.52 -0.24 -19.23
C ASP A 113 -7.11 -0.39 -20.71
N LYS A 114 -8.10 -0.37 -21.60
CA LYS A 114 -7.90 -0.53 -23.04
C LYS A 114 -6.91 0.49 -23.62
N LYS A 115 -7.01 1.75 -23.20
CA LYS A 115 -6.16 2.85 -23.69
C LYS A 115 -4.70 2.61 -23.28
N THR A 116 -4.47 2.28 -22.03
CA THR A 116 -3.13 1.98 -21.49
C THR A 116 -2.52 0.76 -22.16
N GLN A 117 -3.31 -0.31 -22.32
CA GLN A 117 -2.84 -1.53 -22.98
C GLN A 117 -2.38 -1.27 -24.42
N LEU A 118 -3.19 -0.57 -25.22
CA LEU A 118 -2.88 -0.27 -26.61
C LEU A 118 -1.66 0.65 -26.75
N LEU A 119 -1.50 1.61 -25.81
CA LEU A 119 -0.35 2.51 -25.77
C LEU A 119 0.95 1.77 -25.45
N ASN A 120 0.91 0.90 -24.44
CA ASN A 120 2.10 0.22 -23.91
C ASN A 120 2.48 -1.02 -24.74
N ARG A 121 1.50 -1.75 -25.28
CA ARG A 121 1.68 -3.04 -25.98
C ARG A 121 1.28 -2.92 -27.43
N SER A 122 2.09 -2.19 -28.19
CA SER A 122 1.90 -1.99 -29.63
C SER A 122 1.74 -3.34 -30.35
N GLY A 123 0.73 -3.42 -31.22
CA GLY A 123 0.28 -4.65 -31.88
C GLY A 123 -0.93 -5.31 -31.21
N THR A 124 -1.36 -4.85 -30.03
CA THR A 124 -2.65 -5.26 -29.45
C THR A 124 -3.77 -4.53 -30.19
N SER A 125 -4.73 -5.27 -30.75
CA SER A 125 -5.96 -4.68 -31.30
C SER A 125 -7.00 -4.44 -30.22
N PRO A 126 -7.97 -3.52 -30.41
CA PRO A 126 -9.12 -3.36 -29.52
C PRO A 126 -9.88 -4.66 -29.24
N LEU A 127 -10.11 -5.47 -30.28
CA LEU A 127 -10.75 -6.79 -30.14
C LEU A 127 -9.87 -7.79 -29.38
N GLY A 128 -8.55 -7.75 -29.62
CA GLY A 128 -7.59 -8.56 -28.87
C GLY A 128 -7.60 -8.26 -27.37
N TYR A 129 -7.70 -6.98 -27.00
CA TYR A 129 -7.85 -6.58 -25.59
C TYR A 129 -9.13 -7.13 -24.96
N GLU A 130 -10.28 -6.96 -25.61
CA GLU A 130 -11.56 -7.46 -25.11
C GLU A 130 -11.55 -8.99 -24.96
N LYS A 131 -10.93 -9.71 -25.91
CA LYS A 131 -10.75 -11.15 -25.84
C LYS A 131 -9.96 -11.57 -24.60
N ILE A 132 -8.85 -10.90 -24.30
CA ILE A 132 -8.03 -11.17 -23.10
C ILE A 132 -8.86 -10.93 -21.82
N LEU A 133 -9.56 -9.81 -21.75
CA LEU A 133 -10.35 -9.45 -20.57
C LEU A 133 -11.49 -10.45 -20.34
N ASN A 134 -12.19 -10.85 -21.41
CA ASN A 134 -13.24 -11.86 -21.34
C ASN A 134 -12.69 -13.24 -20.94
N PHE A 135 -11.49 -13.60 -21.43
CA PHE A 135 -10.80 -14.82 -21.02
C PHE A 135 -10.52 -14.83 -19.51
N ILE A 136 -10.03 -13.71 -18.96
CA ILE A 136 -9.75 -13.58 -17.51
C ILE A 136 -11.05 -13.66 -16.71
N LYS A 137 -12.10 -12.94 -17.11
CA LYS A 137 -13.40 -12.93 -16.43
C LYS A 137 -14.08 -14.30 -16.35
N ASN A 138 -13.96 -15.07 -17.42
CA ASN A 138 -14.62 -16.38 -17.54
C ASN A 138 -13.72 -17.55 -17.12
N SER A 139 -12.48 -17.27 -16.72
CA SER A 139 -11.53 -18.32 -16.35
C SER A 139 -11.85 -18.90 -14.97
N PRO A 140 -11.95 -20.22 -14.86
CA PRO A 140 -12.01 -20.90 -13.56
C PRO A 140 -10.63 -20.96 -12.87
N LEU A 141 -9.57 -20.51 -13.54
CA LEU A 141 -8.22 -20.49 -13.02
C LEU A 141 -7.93 -19.16 -12.29
N GLN A 142 -7.13 -19.23 -11.25
CA GLN A 142 -6.58 -18.03 -10.63
C GLN A 142 -5.41 -17.48 -11.47
N ILE A 143 -5.74 -16.64 -12.45
CA ILE A 143 -4.75 -16.03 -13.34
C ILE A 143 -4.00 -14.92 -12.62
N THR A 144 -2.67 -14.93 -12.73
CA THR A 144 -1.85 -13.79 -12.31
C THR A 144 -1.75 -12.78 -13.45
N VAL A 145 -2.08 -11.52 -13.18
CA VAL A 145 -1.91 -10.44 -14.17
C VAL A 145 -0.56 -9.75 -13.93
N ASN A 146 0.32 -9.84 -14.94
CA ASN A 146 1.57 -9.08 -14.97
C ASN A 146 1.28 -7.67 -15.50
N MET A 147 1.36 -6.67 -14.63
CA MET A 147 1.21 -5.26 -14.98
C MET A 147 2.59 -4.61 -15.12
N VAL A 148 2.97 -4.24 -16.34
CA VAL A 148 4.19 -3.45 -16.55
C VAL A 148 3.86 -1.97 -16.37
N ILE A 149 4.62 -1.31 -15.50
CA ILE A 149 4.43 0.10 -15.17
C ILE A 149 5.42 0.92 -16.00
N CYS A 150 4.91 1.74 -16.91
CA CYS A 150 5.73 2.61 -17.76
C CYS A 150 5.84 4.03 -17.20
N PRO A 151 6.97 4.73 -17.43
CA PRO A 151 7.10 6.12 -17.01
C PRO A 151 6.01 7.03 -17.56
N ASN A 152 5.51 6.75 -18.78
CA ASN A 152 4.49 7.57 -19.45
C ASN A 152 3.07 7.35 -18.91
N THR A 153 2.81 6.24 -18.22
CA THR A 153 1.49 5.88 -17.69
C THR A 153 1.48 5.72 -16.18
N VAL A 154 2.58 6.04 -15.50
CA VAL A 154 2.70 5.87 -14.04
C VAL A 154 1.66 6.68 -13.26
N ASN A 155 1.30 7.87 -13.72
CA ASN A 155 0.31 8.73 -13.05
C ASN A 155 -1.10 8.14 -12.96
N ILE A 156 -1.41 7.13 -13.76
CA ILE A 156 -2.72 6.44 -13.78
C ILE A 156 -2.59 4.96 -13.37
N PHE A 157 -1.45 4.55 -12.80
CA PHE A 157 -1.20 3.14 -12.48
C PHE A 157 -2.21 2.58 -11.47
N PHE A 158 -2.53 3.32 -10.40
CA PHE A 158 -3.55 2.91 -9.43
C PHE A 158 -4.94 2.78 -10.07
N GLN A 159 -5.30 3.67 -10.99
CA GLN A 159 -6.57 3.61 -11.73
C GLN A 159 -6.64 2.36 -12.62
N ASN A 160 -5.53 2.03 -13.29
CA ASN A 160 -5.41 0.81 -14.09
C ASN A 160 -5.52 -0.46 -13.22
N PHE A 161 -4.90 -0.46 -12.06
CA PHE A 161 -5.04 -1.54 -11.08
C PHE A 161 -6.49 -1.70 -10.63
N LEU A 162 -7.18 -0.59 -10.25
CA LEU A 162 -8.59 -0.62 -9.85
C LEU A 162 -9.49 -1.10 -10.99
N TYR A 163 -9.22 -0.67 -12.22
CA TYR A 163 -9.98 -1.14 -13.38
C TYR A 163 -9.91 -2.67 -13.53
N LEU A 164 -8.72 -3.24 -13.42
CA LEU A 164 -8.52 -4.69 -13.51
C LEU A 164 -9.12 -5.42 -12.29
N TYR A 165 -8.97 -4.88 -11.10
CA TYR A 165 -9.63 -5.41 -9.91
C TYR A 165 -11.15 -5.48 -10.06
N ASN A 166 -11.78 -4.40 -10.53
CA ASN A 166 -13.22 -4.33 -10.80
C ASN A 166 -13.64 -5.26 -11.96
N SER A 167 -12.70 -5.61 -12.84
CA SER A 167 -12.89 -6.60 -13.90
C SER A 167 -12.74 -8.05 -13.42
N GLY A 168 -12.50 -8.29 -12.11
CA GLY A 168 -12.43 -9.62 -11.50
C GLY A 168 -11.02 -10.15 -11.25
N VAL A 169 -9.96 -9.42 -11.59
CA VAL A 169 -8.58 -9.82 -11.28
C VAL A 169 -8.33 -9.77 -9.77
N ARG A 170 -7.70 -10.84 -9.22
CA ARG A 170 -7.36 -10.94 -7.79
C ARG A 170 -5.88 -11.25 -7.54
N LYS A 171 -5.12 -11.60 -8.59
CA LYS A 171 -3.68 -11.86 -8.48
C LYS A 171 -2.91 -10.94 -9.40
N PHE A 172 -1.99 -10.18 -8.84
CA PHE A 172 -1.19 -9.18 -9.55
C PHE A 172 0.30 -9.41 -9.36
N ASN A 173 1.06 -9.03 -10.37
CA ASN A 173 2.52 -8.93 -10.33
C ASN A 173 2.90 -7.59 -10.97
N PHE A 174 3.49 -6.69 -10.19
CA PHE A 174 3.85 -5.34 -10.64
C PHE A 174 5.29 -5.31 -11.11
N LEU A 175 5.50 -4.84 -12.33
CA LEU A 175 6.78 -4.84 -13.01
C LEU A 175 7.10 -3.43 -13.53
N PRO A 176 7.73 -2.55 -12.73
CA PRO A 176 8.21 -1.28 -13.26
C PRO A 176 9.12 -1.52 -14.46
N ALA A 177 8.93 -0.76 -15.54
CA ALA A 177 9.69 -0.93 -16.79
C ALA A 177 11.16 -0.56 -16.56
N ALA A 178 11.97 -1.53 -16.13
CA ALA A 178 13.42 -1.44 -16.13
C ALA A 178 13.92 -1.21 -17.57
N TYR A 179 15.13 -0.70 -17.74
CA TYR A 179 15.72 -0.37 -19.04
C TYR A 179 15.09 0.83 -19.78
N LEU A 180 14.08 1.46 -19.19
CA LEU A 180 13.63 2.79 -19.59
C LEU A 180 14.16 3.83 -18.61
N PHE A 181 14.37 5.04 -19.10
CA PHE A 181 14.74 6.16 -18.24
C PHE A 181 13.53 6.66 -17.44
N TRP A 182 13.69 6.78 -16.14
CA TRP A 182 12.72 7.41 -15.24
C TRP A 182 13.29 8.70 -14.69
N SER A 183 12.63 9.83 -14.94
CA SER A 183 12.98 11.08 -14.26
C SER A 183 12.61 11.02 -12.77
N GLN A 184 13.25 11.86 -11.96
CA GLN A 184 12.97 11.93 -10.51
C GLN A 184 11.46 12.12 -10.24
N LYS A 185 10.82 13.03 -10.96
CA LYS A 185 9.36 13.25 -10.88
C LYS A 185 8.53 11.99 -11.16
N LYS A 186 8.98 11.12 -12.06
CA LYS A 186 8.27 9.87 -12.38
C LYS A 186 8.48 8.81 -11.32
N LEU A 187 9.64 8.79 -10.66
CA LEU A 187 9.90 7.93 -9.50
C LEU A 187 9.03 8.33 -8.31
N GLU A 188 8.93 9.63 -8.02
CA GLU A 188 8.04 10.17 -6.98
C GLU A 188 6.56 9.84 -7.25
N LEU A 189 6.12 9.94 -8.51
CA LEU A 189 4.78 9.50 -8.89
C LEU A 189 4.57 8.00 -8.67
N LEU A 190 5.57 7.16 -8.99
CA LEU A 190 5.47 5.71 -8.75
C LEU A 190 5.31 5.40 -7.27
N GLU A 191 6.10 6.05 -6.42
CA GLU A 191 5.99 5.91 -4.97
C GLU A 191 4.57 6.26 -4.48
N GLN A 192 4.02 7.38 -4.92
CA GLN A 192 2.65 7.78 -4.59
C GLN A 192 1.62 6.73 -5.05
N GLN A 193 1.80 6.15 -6.25
CA GLN A 193 0.89 5.11 -6.74
C GLN A 193 1.00 3.82 -5.91
N PHE A 194 2.19 3.43 -5.48
CA PHE A 194 2.38 2.30 -4.58
C PHE A 194 1.77 2.53 -3.20
N GLU A 195 1.80 3.75 -2.69
CA GLU A 195 1.09 4.11 -1.45
C GLU A 195 -0.42 3.92 -1.58
N LEU A 196 -1.01 4.37 -2.69
CA LEU A 196 -2.43 4.19 -2.95
C LEU A 196 -2.81 2.70 -3.00
N ILE A 197 -1.98 1.88 -3.66
CA ILE A 197 -2.20 0.42 -3.74
C ILE A 197 -2.04 -0.22 -2.37
N SER A 198 -0.98 0.11 -1.62
CA SER A 198 -0.74 -0.44 -0.28
C SER A 198 -1.91 -0.16 0.66
N PHE A 199 -2.48 1.05 0.57
CA PHE A 199 -3.68 1.40 1.30
C PHE A 199 -4.91 0.58 0.86
N PHE A 200 -5.12 0.44 -0.45
CA PHE A 200 -6.24 -0.35 -0.97
C PHE A 200 -6.17 -1.80 -0.47
N LEU A 201 -4.97 -2.40 -0.49
CA LEU A 201 -4.74 -3.78 -0.07
C LEU A 201 -5.05 -4.05 1.41
N GLN A 202 -4.99 -3.03 2.28
CA GLN A 202 -5.37 -3.19 3.70
C GLN A 202 -6.83 -3.63 3.89
N ASN A 203 -7.71 -3.30 2.94
CA ASN A 203 -9.13 -3.61 3.00
C ASN A 203 -9.54 -4.72 2.05
N HIS A 204 -8.59 -5.25 1.28
CA HIS A 204 -8.81 -6.25 0.24
C HIS A 204 -7.86 -7.44 0.41
N PRO A 205 -8.00 -8.22 1.51
CA PRO A 205 -7.14 -9.38 1.79
C PRO A 205 -7.26 -10.50 0.76
N GLU A 206 -8.32 -10.47 -0.07
CA GLU A 206 -8.52 -11.39 -1.18
C GLU A 206 -7.56 -11.15 -2.36
N ILE A 207 -6.82 -10.04 -2.35
CA ILE A 207 -5.87 -9.71 -3.40
C ILE A 207 -4.49 -10.26 -3.04
N TYR A 208 -3.94 -11.02 -3.96
CA TYR A 208 -2.58 -11.53 -3.87
C TYR A 208 -1.62 -10.72 -4.75
N ILE A 209 -0.53 -10.25 -4.15
CA ILE A 209 0.56 -9.56 -4.86
C ILE A 209 1.75 -10.50 -4.93
N LYS A 210 2.07 -10.98 -6.13
CA LYS A 210 3.15 -11.97 -6.36
C LYS A 210 4.53 -11.44 -5.94
N ASN A 211 4.75 -10.14 -6.04
CA ASN A 211 6.03 -9.51 -5.66
C ASN A 211 6.42 -9.75 -4.19
N VAL A 212 5.45 -9.95 -3.29
CA VAL A 212 5.71 -10.18 -1.85
C VAL A 212 6.34 -11.54 -1.59
N ASP A 213 6.05 -12.54 -2.45
CA ASP A 213 6.52 -13.92 -2.25
C ASP A 213 7.72 -14.27 -3.13
N ILE A 214 8.30 -13.29 -3.81
CA ILE A 214 9.46 -13.52 -4.70
C ILE A 214 10.71 -12.96 -4.04
N ASP A 215 11.56 -13.87 -3.57
CA ASP A 215 12.93 -13.56 -3.19
C ASP A 215 13.78 -13.45 -4.48
N ASN A 216 13.85 -12.25 -5.06
CA ASN A 216 14.61 -11.99 -6.28
C ASN A 216 15.86 -11.17 -5.94
N ASP A 217 17.01 -11.82 -5.92
CA ASP A 217 18.30 -11.13 -5.76
C ASP A 217 18.73 -10.27 -6.96
N LEU A 218 18.08 -10.45 -8.10
CA LEU A 218 18.26 -9.64 -9.31
C LEU A 218 16.88 -9.16 -9.76
N PHE A 219 16.62 -7.90 -9.50
CA PHE A 219 15.40 -7.25 -9.89
C PHE A 219 15.15 -7.40 -11.40
N PHE A 220 13.90 -7.69 -11.78
CA PHE A 220 13.44 -7.91 -13.17
C PHE A 220 13.87 -9.20 -13.86
N PHE A 221 14.76 -10.02 -13.28
CA PHE A 221 15.16 -11.27 -13.91
C PHE A 221 14.92 -12.46 -13.00
N ASN A 222 14.53 -13.55 -13.63
CA ASN A 222 14.50 -14.84 -12.95
C ASN A 222 15.91 -15.44 -12.92
N THR A 223 16.35 -15.87 -11.77
CA THR A 223 17.53 -16.70 -11.60
C THR A 223 17.14 -18.18 -11.53
N GLY A 224 17.99 -19.05 -12.08
CA GLY A 224 17.74 -20.48 -12.14
C GLY A 224 18.59 -21.16 -13.20
N ILE A 225 18.25 -22.39 -13.54
CA ILE A 225 18.83 -23.12 -14.67
C ILE A 225 18.11 -22.64 -15.93
N VAL A 226 18.73 -21.74 -16.68
CA VAL A 226 18.12 -21.15 -17.89
C VAL A 226 18.64 -21.87 -19.12
N VAL A 227 17.76 -22.47 -19.89
CA VAL A 227 18.08 -23.12 -21.16
C VAL A 227 17.55 -22.28 -22.31
N ASP A 228 18.47 -21.84 -23.17
CA ASP A 228 18.15 -21.04 -24.35
C ASP A 228 17.66 -21.89 -25.52
N THR A 229 17.13 -21.25 -26.56
CA THR A 229 16.57 -21.90 -27.76
C THR A 229 17.57 -22.84 -28.46
N ASN A 230 18.87 -22.57 -28.39
CA ASN A 230 19.96 -23.39 -28.95
C ASN A 230 20.56 -24.42 -27.96
N GLY A 231 19.99 -24.53 -26.76
CA GLY A 231 20.47 -25.44 -25.71
C GLY A 231 21.56 -24.88 -24.79
N ASP A 232 22.02 -23.63 -25.00
CA ASP A 232 22.98 -23.02 -24.08
C ASP A 232 22.36 -22.80 -22.70
N VAL A 233 23.11 -23.10 -21.66
CA VAL A 233 22.72 -23.03 -20.24
C VAL A 233 23.31 -21.77 -19.61
N PHE A 234 22.46 -21.02 -18.92
CA PHE A 234 22.80 -19.79 -18.22
C PHE A 234 22.23 -19.80 -16.79
N PHE A 235 22.65 -18.84 -15.96
CA PHE A 235 22.12 -18.68 -14.59
C PHE A 235 20.92 -17.72 -14.51
N THR A 236 20.66 -16.94 -15.55
CA THR A 236 19.58 -15.93 -15.58
C THR A 236 18.99 -15.78 -16.99
N ASN A 237 17.70 -15.48 -17.07
CA ASN A 237 17.06 -15.12 -18.32
C ASN A 237 17.37 -13.67 -18.79
N ALA A 238 18.17 -12.91 -18.03
CA ALA A 238 18.70 -11.61 -18.48
C ALA A 238 19.46 -11.70 -19.81
N VAL A 239 19.99 -12.86 -20.13
CA VAL A 239 20.65 -13.14 -21.43
C VAL A 239 19.77 -12.92 -22.67
N MET A 240 18.45 -12.76 -22.47
CA MET A 240 17.54 -12.38 -23.55
C MET A 240 17.58 -10.89 -23.89
N VAL A 241 18.16 -10.06 -23.03
CA VAL A 241 18.15 -8.60 -23.16
C VAL A 241 19.09 -8.15 -24.28
N LYS A 242 18.65 -7.14 -25.03
CA LYS A 242 19.36 -6.61 -26.20
C LYS A 242 20.80 -6.17 -25.86
N GLU A 243 20.99 -5.49 -24.76
CA GLU A 243 22.27 -4.94 -24.31
C GLU A 243 23.30 -6.01 -23.95
N LEU A 244 22.83 -7.19 -23.54
CA LEU A 244 23.70 -8.31 -23.14
C LEU A 244 24.07 -9.25 -24.30
N GLN A 245 23.51 -9.06 -25.49
CA GLN A 245 23.76 -9.99 -26.61
C GLN A 245 25.24 -10.10 -27.00
N LYS A 246 25.99 -8.99 -26.92
CA LYS A 246 27.42 -8.96 -27.28
C LYS A 246 28.30 -9.81 -26.35
N ILE A 247 27.89 -9.94 -25.08
CA ILE A 247 28.65 -10.66 -24.04
C ILE A 247 27.96 -11.92 -23.57
N LYS A 248 26.86 -12.31 -24.21
CA LYS A 248 26.06 -13.47 -23.84
C LYS A 248 26.87 -14.76 -23.70
N GLN A 249 27.80 -15.00 -24.62
CA GLN A 249 28.66 -16.18 -24.60
C GLN A 249 29.57 -16.23 -23.36
N ASN A 250 29.98 -15.09 -22.82
CA ASN A 250 30.78 -15.01 -21.60
C ASN A 250 29.98 -15.43 -20.34
N LEU A 251 28.65 -15.43 -20.44
CA LEU A 251 27.73 -15.84 -19.37
C LEU A 251 27.26 -17.30 -19.52
N LYS A 252 27.63 -17.97 -20.61
CA LYS A 252 27.31 -19.37 -20.86
C LYS A 252 28.03 -20.27 -19.82
N ILE A 253 27.30 -21.22 -19.26
CA ILE A 253 27.79 -22.19 -18.28
C ILE A 253 28.08 -23.54 -18.98
N ALA A 254 27.13 -23.97 -19.82
CA ALA A 254 27.21 -25.26 -20.53
C ALA A 254 26.29 -25.25 -21.76
N ASN A 255 26.19 -26.40 -22.45
CA ASN A 255 25.13 -26.66 -23.42
C ASN A 255 24.43 -27.97 -23.07
N VAL A 256 23.10 -28.00 -23.12
CA VAL A 256 22.27 -29.17 -22.80
C VAL A 256 22.70 -30.41 -23.59
N LYS A 257 23.12 -30.20 -24.88
CA LYS A 257 23.52 -31.30 -25.77
C LYS A 257 24.77 -32.06 -25.25
N ASP A 258 25.62 -31.34 -24.52
CA ASP A 258 26.92 -31.85 -24.00
C ASP A 258 26.84 -32.34 -22.55
N LEU A 259 25.67 -32.32 -21.94
CA LEU A 259 25.48 -32.64 -20.52
C LEU A 259 24.82 -34.02 -20.34
N ASP A 260 25.33 -34.77 -19.36
CA ASP A 260 24.71 -36.00 -18.85
C ASP A 260 23.87 -35.74 -17.61
N SER A 261 24.12 -34.64 -16.89
CA SER A 261 23.44 -34.29 -15.64
C SER A 261 23.55 -32.79 -15.36
N PHE A 262 22.58 -32.22 -14.60
CA PHE A 262 22.69 -30.89 -13.99
C PHE A 262 23.37 -30.94 -12.59
N ASN A 263 23.89 -32.07 -12.13
CA ASN A 263 24.50 -32.19 -10.81
C ASN A 263 25.73 -31.30 -10.61
N PHE A 264 26.41 -30.89 -11.69
CA PHE A 264 27.51 -29.91 -11.59
C PHE A 264 27.06 -28.58 -11.00
N LEU A 265 25.75 -28.22 -11.10
CA LEU A 265 25.20 -27.01 -10.53
C LEU A 265 25.17 -27.03 -8.99
N THR A 266 25.22 -28.20 -8.36
CA THR A 266 25.32 -28.32 -6.89
C THR A 266 26.68 -27.84 -6.37
N GLN A 267 27.72 -27.86 -7.23
CA GLN A 267 29.07 -27.36 -6.94
C GLN A 267 29.28 -25.93 -7.45
N LEU A 268 28.27 -25.35 -8.14
CA LEU A 268 28.39 -24.01 -8.68
C LEU A 268 28.34 -22.95 -7.54
N ASP A 269 29.32 -22.08 -7.52
CA ASP A 269 29.28 -20.92 -6.63
C ASP A 269 28.23 -19.91 -7.13
N ILE A 270 27.00 -20.06 -6.65
CA ILE A 270 25.85 -19.22 -6.99
C ILE A 270 26.17 -17.74 -6.76
N LYS A 271 26.90 -17.41 -5.68
CA LYS A 271 27.28 -16.02 -5.37
C LYS A 271 28.22 -15.46 -6.44
N ARG A 272 29.17 -16.24 -6.91
CA ARG A 272 30.09 -15.85 -7.99
C ARG A 272 29.33 -15.66 -9.32
N GLU A 273 28.40 -16.55 -9.66
CA GLU A 273 27.60 -16.41 -10.89
C GLU A 273 26.67 -15.19 -10.84
N LYS A 274 26.04 -14.91 -9.70
CA LYS A 274 25.29 -13.67 -9.50
C LYS A 274 26.17 -12.42 -9.68
N GLN A 275 27.39 -12.41 -9.14
CA GLN A 275 28.34 -11.31 -9.31
C GLN A 275 28.78 -11.14 -10.77
N LYS A 276 28.99 -12.23 -11.50
CA LYS A 276 29.28 -12.21 -12.93
C LYS A 276 28.17 -11.52 -13.73
N VAL A 277 26.91 -11.92 -13.49
CA VAL A 277 25.74 -11.33 -14.15
C VAL A 277 25.59 -9.84 -13.77
N ALA A 278 25.71 -9.50 -12.49
CA ALA A 278 25.62 -8.12 -12.03
C ALA A 278 26.73 -7.23 -12.63
N SER A 279 27.94 -7.76 -12.78
CA SER A 279 29.06 -7.08 -13.45
C SER A 279 28.76 -6.88 -14.95
N ALA A 280 28.26 -7.92 -15.62
CA ALA A 280 27.87 -7.85 -17.03
C ALA A 280 26.79 -6.77 -17.27
N ILE A 281 25.78 -6.71 -16.41
CA ILE A 281 24.73 -5.68 -16.46
C ILE A 281 25.36 -4.30 -16.26
N ARG A 282 26.16 -4.09 -15.22
CA ARG A 282 26.83 -2.79 -14.96
C ARG A 282 27.66 -2.30 -16.13
N ASN A 283 28.37 -3.19 -16.81
CA ASN A 283 29.25 -2.82 -17.92
C ASN A 283 28.53 -2.64 -19.27
N SER A 284 27.33 -3.18 -19.41
CA SER A 284 26.58 -3.19 -20.68
C SER A 284 25.49 -2.13 -20.78
N PHE A 285 25.01 -1.61 -19.66
CA PHE A 285 23.90 -0.67 -19.62
C PHE A 285 24.35 0.79 -19.44
N ASN A 286 23.55 1.71 -19.98
CA ASN A 286 23.74 3.13 -19.77
C ASN A 286 23.69 3.45 -18.25
N PRO A 287 24.68 4.19 -17.69
CA PRO A 287 24.72 4.53 -16.26
C PRO A 287 23.46 5.22 -15.73
N ARG A 288 22.77 6.03 -16.54
CA ARG A 288 21.50 6.67 -16.16
C ARG A 288 20.39 5.64 -15.97
N ILE A 289 20.34 4.61 -16.82
CA ILE A 289 19.36 3.51 -16.69
C ILE A 289 19.69 2.65 -15.48
N LEU A 290 20.97 2.37 -15.21
CA LEU A 290 21.37 1.63 -14.01
C LEU A 290 20.97 2.36 -12.72
N LYS A 291 21.20 3.67 -12.64
CA LYS A 291 20.76 4.49 -11.50
C LYS A 291 19.23 4.46 -11.34
N THR A 292 18.50 4.53 -12.45
CA THR A 292 17.04 4.40 -12.45
C THR A 292 16.61 3.04 -11.93
N ASN A 293 17.23 1.95 -12.38
CA ASN A 293 16.90 0.60 -11.92
C ASN A 293 17.12 0.43 -10.42
N GLN A 294 18.24 0.96 -9.89
CA GLN A 294 18.49 0.94 -8.43
C GLN A 294 17.41 1.71 -7.65
N ALA A 295 16.93 2.84 -8.16
CA ALA A 295 15.83 3.57 -7.54
C ALA A 295 14.51 2.79 -7.61
N LEU A 296 14.23 2.11 -8.72
CA LEU A 296 13.05 1.25 -8.86
C LEU A 296 13.10 0.04 -7.91
N ASP A 297 14.29 -0.56 -7.71
CA ASP A 297 14.51 -1.62 -6.72
C ASP A 297 14.11 -1.15 -5.32
N GLY A 298 14.67 -0.01 -4.88
CA GLY A 298 14.36 0.55 -3.56
C GLY A 298 12.87 0.88 -3.38
N LEU A 299 12.19 1.38 -4.43
CA LEU A 299 10.75 1.65 -4.38
C LEU A 299 9.92 0.36 -4.27
N MET A 300 10.34 -0.71 -4.95
CA MET A 300 9.67 -2.01 -4.86
C MET A 300 9.88 -2.65 -3.49
N ASP A 301 11.10 -2.60 -2.95
CA ASP A 301 11.40 -3.12 -1.62
C ASP A 301 10.56 -2.40 -0.56
N ASN A 302 10.51 -1.06 -0.60
CA ASN A 302 9.66 -0.26 0.27
C ASN A 302 8.16 -0.62 0.12
N PHE A 303 7.71 -0.88 -1.10
CA PHE A 303 6.32 -1.28 -1.35
C PHE A 303 6.01 -2.65 -0.75
N VAL A 304 6.89 -3.63 -0.93
CA VAL A 304 6.76 -4.99 -0.36
C VAL A 304 6.78 -4.93 1.16
N GLU A 305 7.75 -4.22 1.75
CA GLU A 305 7.85 -4.02 3.19
C GLU A 305 6.58 -3.39 3.77
N LYS A 306 6.02 -2.36 3.11
CA LYS A 306 4.74 -1.75 3.52
C LYS A 306 3.58 -2.74 3.51
N ILE A 307 3.52 -3.66 2.54
CA ILE A 307 2.49 -4.71 2.50
C ILE A 307 2.68 -5.72 3.63
N GLU A 308 3.91 -6.15 3.92
CA GLU A 308 4.24 -7.09 4.98
C GLU A 308 3.95 -6.51 6.36
N ILE A 309 4.37 -5.27 6.62
CA ILE A 309 4.04 -4.53 7.84
C ILE A 309 2.53 -4.44 8.03
N ASN A 310 1.78 -4.20 6.96
CA ASN A 310 0.32 -4.18 7.00
C ASN A 310 -0.29 -5.56 7.31
N LYS A 311 0.35 -6.67 6.91
CA LYS A 311 -0.07 -8.04 7.28
C LYS A 311 0.20 -8.35 8.75
N THR A 312 1.26 -7.80 9.33
CA THR A 312 1.65 -7.95 10.75
C THR A 312 1.05 -6.86 11.66
N LYS A 313 -0.12 -6.34 11.34
CA LYS A 313 -0.75 -5.14 11.89
C LYS A 313 -0.54 -4.92 13.38
N ASN A 314 0.04 -3.77 13.69
CA ASN A 314 -0.03 -3.12 14.99
C ASN A 314 -1.48 -2.73 15.27
N LYS A 315 -2.23 -3.61 15.93
CA LYS A 315 -3.58 -3.26 16.39
C LYS A 315 -3.47 -2.27 17.55
N ARG A 316 -4.32 -1.25 17.49
CA ARG A 316 -4.43 -0.20 18.49
C ARG A 316 -5.73 -0.35 19.27
N VAL A 317 -5.71 -0.04 20.55
CA VAL A 317 -6.92 0.14 21.35
C VAL A 317 -7.05 1.57 21.83
N ASP A 318 -8.19 2.20 21.58
CA ASP A 318 -8.57 3.51 22.10
C ASP A 318 -9.47 3.30 23.31
N ILE A 319 -8.97 3.58 24.51
CA ILE A 319 -9.69 3.37 25.77
C ILE A 319 -10.16 4.72 26.30
N LYS A 320 -11.48 4.89 26.39
CA LYS A 320 -12.09 6.05 27.05
C LYS A 320 -12.12 5.80 28.55
N ILE A 321 -11.28 6.49 29.31
CA ILE A 321 -11.15 6.30 30.76
C ILE A 321 -12.13 7.15 31.57
N GLY A 322 -12.89 8.02 30.94
CA GLY A 322 -13.94 8.87 31.49
C GLY A 322 -14.43 9.88 30.50
N TYR A 323 -15.44 10.63 30.84
CA TYR A 323 -15.99 11.68 29.96
C TYR A 323 -15.84 13.10 30.55
N GLN A 324 -15.38 13.21 31.79
CA GLN A 324 -15.09 14.50 32.43
C GLN A 324 -14.01 15.23 31.63
N CYS A 325 -14.13 16.52 31.52
CA CYS A 325 -13.20 17.37 30.78
C CYS A 325 -13.16 18.76 31.42
N ASN A 326 -11.97 19.34 31.48
CA ASN A 326 -11.75 20.71 31.92
C ASN A 326 -11.87 21.76 30.78
N ASN A 327 -12.27 21.34 29.57
CA ASN A 327 -12.72 22.18 28.46
C ASN A 327 -14.23 21.98 28.19
N HIS A 328 -14.88 22.95 27.53
CA HIS A 328 -16.31 22.93 27.18
C HIS A 328 -16.52 23.16 25.69
N CYS A 329 -15.71 22.48 24.84
CA CYS A 329 -15.66 22.73 23.38
C CYS A 329 -17.03 22.74 22.72
N LEU A 330 -17.28 23.75 21.89
CA LEU A 330 -18.53 23.94 21.16
C LEU A 330 -18.86 22.78 20.20
N PHE A 331 -17.83 22.05 19.76
CA PHE A 331 -17.91 20.94 18.80
C PHE A 331 -17.68 19.56 19.45
N CYS A 332 -17.77 19.43 20.77
CA CYS A 332 -17.44 18.19 21.48
C CYS A 332 -18.38 17.04 21.09
N VAL A 333 -17.80 15.94 20.57
CA VAL A 333 -18.55 14.73 20.18
C VAL A 333 -19.16 13.99 21.37
N GLN A 334 -18.61 14.17 22.59
CA GLN A 334 -19.13 13.55 23.82
C GLN A 334 -20.41 14.23 24.31
N GLY A 335 -20.67 15.47 23.90
CA GLY A 335 -21.88 16.21 24.27
C GLY A 335 -22.08 16.24 25.79
N ASN A 336 -23.27 15.88 26.23
CA ASN A 336 -23.66 15.86 27.64
C ASN A 336 -23.30 14.56 28.38
N LYS A 337 -22.55 13.61 27.77
CA LYS A 337 -22.02 12.42 28.48
C LYS A 337 -21.15 12.85 29.65
N ARG A 338 -20.41 13.95 29.52
CA ARG A 338 -19.55 14.51 30.56
C ARG A 338 -20.31 14.88 31.87
N GLU A 339 -21.57 15.28 31.73
CA GLU A 339 -22.44 15.62 32.87
C GLU A 339 -23.11 14.38 33.47
N LYS A 340 -23.36 13.36 32.66
CA LYS A 340 -24.14 12.17 33.01
C LYS A 340 -23.29 10.99 33.46
N CYS A 341 -22.01 10.93 33.10
CA CYS A 341 -21.13 9.81 33.37
C CYS A 341 -19.99 10.23 34.30
N GLN A 342 -19.68 9.40 35.30
CA GLN A 342 -18.51 9.56 36.17
C GLN A 342 -17.23 9.02 35.49
N PHE A 343 -16.07 9.24 36.11
CA PHE A 343 -14.85 8.54 35.75
C PHE A 343 -15.06 7.04 35.84
N ARG A 344 -14.43 6.30 34.91
CA ARG A 344 -14.44 4.85 34.98
C ARG A 344 -13.54 4.36 36.13
N ASN A 345 -13.92 3.23 36.71
CA ASN A 345 -13.16 2.65 37.79
C ASN A 345 -11.81 2.10 37.30
N GLU A 346 -10.74 2.32 38.08
CA GLU A 346 -9.39 1.83 37.77
C GLU A 346 -9.36 0.32 37.47
N LYS A 347 -10.09 -0.51 38.26
CA LYS A 347 -10.13 -1.97 38.09
C LYS A 347 -10.74 -2.38 36.74
N GLU A 348 -11.80 -1.70 36.30
CA GLU A 348 -12.43 -1.95 34.99
C GLU A 348 -11.48 -1.60 33.85
N ILE A 349 -10.82 -0.43 33.90
CA ILE A 349 -9.88 0.00 32.88
C ILE A 349 -8.68 -0.96 32.79
N LYS A 350 -8.16 -1.42 33.96
CA LYS A 350 -7.08 -2.42 33.99
C LYS A 350 -7.50 -3.76 33.35
N LYS A 351 -8.74 -4.20 33.57
CA LYS A 351 -9.29 -5.40 32.93
C LYS A 351 -9.33 -5.23 31.43
N ASP A 352 -9.79 -4.07 30.92
CA ASP A 352 -9.82 -3.78 29.50
C ASP A 352 -8.42 -3.73 28.88
N LEU A 353 -7.44 -3.14 29.58
CA LEU A 353 -6.04 -3.12 29.14
C LEU A 353 -5.46 -4.54 28.99
N ILE A 354 -5.72 -5.43 29.95
CA ILE A 354 -5.27 -6.83 29.90
C ILE A 354 -5.89 -7.53 28.70
N GLU A 355 -7.19 -7.37 28.48
CA GLU A 355 -7.89 -8.00 27.38
C GLU A 355 -7.42 -7.47 26.02
N ALA A 356 -7.31 -6.15 25.89
CA ALA A 356 -6.84 -5.51 24.67
C ALA A 356 -5.39 -5.90 24.33
N ARG A 357 -4.52 -6.08 25.33
CA ARG A 357 -3.11 -6.45 25.11
C ARG A 357 -2.94 -7.81 24.42
N LYS A 358 -3.93 -8.70 24.49
CA LYS A 358 -3.91 -9.99 23.78
C LYS A 358 -3.85 -9.83 22.27
N THR A 359 -4.37 -8.71 21.73
CA THR A 359 -4.48 -8.46 20.28
C THR A 359 -3.91 -7.12 19.83
N CYS A 360 -3.64 -6.20 20.78
CA CYS A 360 -3.15 -4.85 20.51
C CYS A 360 -1.78 -4.65 21.14
N ASN A 361 -0.89 -3.96 20.46
CA ASN A 361 0.42 -3.55 21.01
C ASN A 361 0.53 -2.04 21.24
N SER A 362 -0.50 -1.28 20.85
CA SER A 362 -0.61 0.17 21.05
C SER A 362 -1.89 0.51 21.79
N VAL A 363 -1.82 1.45 22.75
CA VAL A 363 -2.96 1.97 23.49
C VAL A 363 -3.03 3.49 23.43
N VAL A 364 -4.24 4.01 23.25
CA VAL A 364 -4.55 5.45 23.35
C VAL A 364 -5.46 5.67 24.53
N PHE A 365 -5.01 6.46 25.49
CA PHE A 365 -5.86 6.98 26.55
C PHE A 365 -6.61 8.20 26.05
N THR A 366 -7.94 8.14 26.08
CA THR A 366 -8.83 9.17 25.52
C THR A 366 -10.13 9.25 26.33
N GLY A 367 -11.14 9.96 25.81
CA GLY A 367 -12.45 10.13 26.43
C GLY A 367 -12.89 11.59 26.45
N GLY A 368 -13.08 12.19 27.63
CA GLY A 368 -13.14 13.65 27.82
C GLY A 368 -11.71 14.20 27.85
N GLU A 369 -11.16 14.42 29.05
CA GLU A 369 -9.75 14.73 29.23
C GLU A 369 -9.12 13.64 30.11
N PRO A 370 -8.29 12.75 29.55
CA PRO A 370 -7.75 11.63 30.33
C PRO A 370 -6.81 12.06 31.47
N THR A 371 -6.09 13.18 31.31
CA THR A 371 -5.10 13.64 32.29
C THR A 371 -5.68 14.11 33.60
N ILE A 372 -6.99 14.42 33.66
CA ILE A 372 -7.67 14.77 34.93
C ILE A 372 -8.26 13.55 35.67
N HIS A 373 -8.11 12.34 35.12
CA HIS A 373 -8.54 11.13 35.80
C HIS A 373 -7.69 10.90 37.07
N PRO A 374 -8.30 10.62 38.25
CA PRO A 374 -7.56 10.47 39.51
C PRO A 374 -6.43 9.43 39.46
N ASP A 375 -6.64 8.35 38.74
CA ASP A 375 -5.67 7.25 38.61
C ASP A 375 -4.88 7.29 37.28
N PHE A 376 -4.86 8.41 36.58
CA PHE A 376 -4.26 8.51 35.23
C PHE A 376 -2.82 7.96 35.19
N LEU A 377 -1.92 8.43 36.04
CA LEU A 377 -0.52 7.99 36.06
C LEU A 377 -0.39 6.49 36.42
N LYS A 378 -1.25 5.96 37.29
CA LYS A 378 -1.28 4.52 37.61
C LYS A 378 -1.70 3.69 36.40
N LEU A 379 -2.68 4.17 35.63
CA LEU A 379 -3.17 3.49 34.43
C LEU A 379 -2.11 3.48 33.32
N VAL A 380 -1.44 4.61 33.09
CA VAL A 380 -0.31 4.70 32.12
C VAL A 380 0.81 3.74 32.53
N HIS A 381 1.18 3.73 33.83
CA HIS A 381 2.20 2.81 34.33
C HIS A 381 1.79 1.34 34.20
N PHE A 382 0.51 1.04 34.39
CA PHE A 382 0.00 -0.31 34.18
C PHE A 382 0.07 -0.74 32.72
N ALA A 383 -0.26 0.14 31.78
CA ALA A 383 -0.10 -0.13 30.34
C ALA A 383 1.38 -0.39 29.98
N LYS A 384 2.33 0.36 30.56
CA LYS A 384 3.76 0.09 30.42
C LYS A 384 4.14 -1.30 30.93
N LYS A 385 3.63 -1.70 32.10
CA LYS A 385 3.87 -3.04 32.69
C LYS A 385 3.32 -4.17 31.83
N LEU A 386 2.24 -3.93 31.08
CA LEU A 386 1.68 -4.86 30.10
C LEU A 386 2.48 -4.89 28.78
N ASP A 387 3.56 -4.15 28.66
CA ASP A 387 4.43 -4.07 27.47
C ASP A 387 3.71 -3.50 26.22
N PHE A 388 2.80 -2.55 26.37
CA PHE A 388 2.33 -1.77 25.21
C PHE A 388 3.52 -0.97 24.64
N LYS A 389 3.76 -1.10 23.34
CA LYS A 389 4.90 -0.44 22.65
C LYS A 389 4.65 1.06 22.48
N THR A 390 3.42 1.43 22.13
CA THR A 390 2.97 2.81 22.04
C THR A 390 1.91 3.06 23.10
N ILE A 391 2.12 4.06 23.93
CA ILE A 391 1.19 4.57 24.94
C ILE A 391 0.94 6.03 24.63
N GLN A 392 -0.12 6.28 23.84
CA GLN A 392 -0.49 7.62 23.38
C GLN A 392 -1.48 8.27 24.35
N ILE A 393 -1.30 9.57 24.57
CA ILE A 393 -2.24 10.40 25.34
C ILE A 393 -2.92 11.38 24.40
N GLN A 394 -4.21 11.15 24.12
CA GLN A 394 -5.05 12.09 23.38
C GLN A 394 -5.69 13.09 24.35
N THR A 395 -5.28 14.34 24.30
CA THR A 395 -5.50 15.32 25.36
C THR A 395 -5.81 16.73 24.81
N ASN A 396 -6.41 17.58 25.65
CA ASN A 396 -6.47 19.02 25.37
C ASN A 396 -5.12 19.75 25.67
N GLY A 397 -4.14 19.05 26.23
CA GLY A 397 -2.78 19.53 26.45
C GLY A 397 -2.59 20.45 27.67
N ARG A 398 -3.64 20.82 28.39
CA ARG A 398 -3.58 21.87 29.42
C ARG A 398 -2.74 21.48 30.63
N LEU A 399 -2.84 20.25 31.13
CA LEU A 399 -2.05 19.83 32.31
C LEU A 399 -0.56 19.68 31.98
N PHE A 400 -0.20 19.51 30.72
CA PHE A 400 1.20 19.49 30.27
C PHE A 400 1.84 20.88 30.29
N ALA A 401 1.11 21.97 30.57
CA ALA A 401 1.71 23.26 30.90
C ALA A 401 2.62 23.19 32.14
N TYR A 402 2.42 22.19 33.02
CA TYR A 402 3.25 21.94 34.19
C TYR A 402 4.34 20.92 33.85
N LEU A 403 5.59 21.38 33.82
CA LEU A 403 6.77 20.57 33.38
C LEU A 403 6.89 19.29 34.25
N LYS A 404 6.65 19.37 35.55
CA LYS A 404 6.69 18.23 36.46
C LYS A 404 5.68 17.14 36.05
N PHE A 405 4.46 17.52 35.64
CA PHE A 405 3.46 16.58 35.16
C PHE A 405 3.87 15.90 33.86
N CYS A 406 4.54 16.62 32.93
CA CYS A 406 5.12 16.01 31.75
C CYS A 406 6.13 14.92 32.12
N GLN A 407 7.08 15.23 33.01
CA GLN A 407 8.11 14.29 33.48
C GLN A 407 7.50 13.05 34.15
N GLU A 408 6.51 13.23 35.03
CA GLU A 408 5.81 12.13 35.69
C GLU A 408 5.06 11.24 34.69
N THR A 409 4.39 11.82 33.69
CA THR A 409 3.66 11.09 32.68
C THR A 409 4.60 10.26 31.77
N ILE A 410 5.72 10.83 31.35
CA ILE A 410 6.76 10.15 30.58
C ILE A 410 7.38 9.01 31.42
N LYS A 411 7.73 9.27 32.69
CA LYS A 411 8.24 8.25 33.60
C LYS A 411 7.26 7.10 33.81
N ALA A 412 5.96 7.40 33.87
CA ALA A 412 4.90 6.39 33.94
C ALA A 412 4.84 5.50 32.69
N GLY A 413 5.30 5.97 31.52
CA GLY A 413 5.43 5.16 30.30
C GLY A 413 4.78 5.74 29.06
N ALA A 414 4.12 6.89 29.11
CA ALA A 414 3.61 7.55 27.91
C ALA A 414 4.79 7.96 27.01
N ASN A 415 4.68 7.66 25.73
CA ASN A 415 5.75 7.90 24.74
C ASN A 415 5.24 8.53 23.42
N GLU A 416 3.96 8.93 23.37
CA GLU A 416 3.36 9.66 22.28
C GLU A 416 2.25 10.57 22.78
N PHE A 417 2.20 11.83 22.34
CA PHE A 417 1.25 12.82 22.84
C PHE A 417 0.49 13.47 21.69
N SER A 418 -0.84 13.56 21.86
CA SER A 418 -1.72 14.14 20.84
C SER A 418 -2.56 15.29 21.42
N PRO A 419 -1.94 16.46 21.65
CA PRO A 419 -2.65 17.64 22.12
C PRO A 419 -3.49 18.26 20.99
N ALA A 420 -4.70 18.73 21.34
CA ALA A 420 -5.62 19.36 20.40
C ALA A 420 -5.46 20.89 20.42
N LEU A 421 -5.16 21.49 19.26
CA LEU A 421 -5.05 22.95 19.11
C LEU A 421 -5.99 23.45 17.98
N HIS A 422 -6.97 24.31 18.34
CA HIS A 422 -8.07 24.67 17.43
C HIS A 422 -8.02 26.12 16.93
N GLY A 423 -7.05 26.89 17.34
CA GLY A 423 -6.84 28.29 16.94
C GLY A 423 -5.38 28.69 17.04
N HIS A 424 -4.98 29.69 16.26
CA HIS A 424 -3.60 30.25 16.29
C HIS A 424 -3.46 31.41 17.29
N THR A 425 -4.58 31.86 17.87
CA THR A 425 -4.61 32.93 18.90
C THR A 425 -5.42 32.48 20.12
N PRO A 426 -5.18 33.12 21.30
CA PRO A 426 -6.01 32.89 22.48
C PRO A 426 -7.49 33.13 22.21
N ALA A 427 -7.83 34.22 21.55
CA ALA A 427 -9.23 34.58 21.27
C ALA A 427 -9.98 33.50 20.51
N LEU A 428 -9.36 32.90 19.48
CA LEU A 428 -9.99 31.87 18.67
C LEU A 428 -10.04 30.51 19.40
N HIS A 429 -8.93 30.10 20.00
CA HIS A 429 -8.84 28.79 20.65
C HIS A 429 -9.73 28.72 21.89
N ASP A 430 -9.64 29.74 22.79
CA ASP A 430 -10.39 29.80 24.04
C ASP A 430 -11.90 29.90 23.79
N TYR A 431 -12.31 30.65 22.74
CA TYR A 431 -13.71 30.68 22.29
C TYR A 431 -14.19 29.28 21.90
N LEU A 432 -13.45 28.56 21.05
CA LEU A 432 -13.84 27.24 20.57
C LEU A 432 -13.85 26.18 21.65
N THR A 433 -12.93 26.27 22.60
CA THR A 433 -12.87 25.36 23.78
C THR A 433 -13.80 25.78 24.90
N ALA A 434 -14.39 26.97 24.79
CA ALA A 434 -15.20 27.63 25.83
C ALA A 434 -14.48 27.63 27.20
N MET A 435 -13.16 27.90 27.18
CA MET A 435 -12.34 27.92 28.38
C MET A 435 -11.22 28.97 28.26
N PRO A 436 -11.34 30.11 28.93
CA PRO A 436 -10.32 31.15 28.96
C PRO A 436 -8.97 30.61 29.46
N GLY A 437 -7.89 30.98 28.77
CA GLY A 437 -6.52 30.56 29.12
C GLY A 437 -6.12 29.19 28.60
N SER A 438 -7.02 28.44 27.98
CA SER A 438 -6.73 27.11 27.45
C SER A 438 -5.64 27.15 26.36
N PHE A 439 -5.64 28.16 25.49
CA PHE A 439 -4.61 28.36 24.48
C PHE A 439 -3.20 28.42 25.10
N LYS A 440 -3.02 29.32 26.07
CA LYS A 440 -1.74 29.50 26.73
C LYS A 440 -1.23 28.22 27.38
N GLN A 441 -2.13 27.48 28.04
CA GLN A 441 -1.81 26.19 28.68
C GLN A 441 -1.45 25.12 27.65
N THR A 442 -2.24 24.97 26.59
CA THR A 442 -1.99 23.96 25.53
C THR A 442 -0.68 24.23 24.80
N VAL A 443 -0.41 25.48 24.41
CA VAL A 443 0.85 25.86 23.76
C VAL A 443 2.04 25.63 24.67
N GLN A 444 1.93 25.97 25.95
CA GLN A 444 3.00 25.70 26.93
C GLN A 444 3.21 24.19 27.11
N GLY A 445 2.12 23.40 27.13
CA GLY A 445 2.19 21.94 27.19
C GLY A 445 2.95 21.33 26.02
N ILE A 446 2.66 21.78 24.79
CA ILE A 446 3.40 21.36 23.60
C ILE A 446 4.89 21.68 23.71
N LYS A 447 5.23 22.92 24.12
CA LYS A 447 6.63 23.34 24.33
C LYS A 447 7.36 22.49 25.38
N ASN A 448 6.71 22.21 26.52
CA ASN A 448 7.29 21.38 27.57
C ASN A 448 7.55 19.95 27.08
N LEU A 449 6.58 19.32 26.40
CA LEU A 449 6.75 17.96 25.86
C LEU A 449 7.83 17.91 24.78
N LYS A 450 7.90 18.91 23.88
CA LYS A 450 8.99 19.01 22.88
C LYS A 450 10.36 19.19 23.52
N SER A 451 10.48 20.02 24.57
CA SER A 451 11.74 20.19 25.30
C SER A 451 12.22 18.91 26.00
N LEU A 452 11.32 17.97 26.26
CA LEU A 452 11.60 16.64 26.79
C LEU A 452 11.75 15.56 25.68
N GLY A 453 11.87 15.97 24.42
CA GLY A 453 12.12 15.08 23.28
C GLY A 453 10.95 14.17 22.91
N GLN A 454 9.70 14.54 23.26
CA GLN A 454 8.55 13.69 23.01
C GLN A 454 7.94 13.92 21.62
N PRO A 455 7.47 12.85 20.94
CA PRO A 455 6.69 12.95 19.71
C PRO A 455 5.34 13.64 19.96
N ILE A 456 5.02 14.65 19.13
CA ILE A 456 3.78 15.43 19.24
C ILE A 456 2.96 15.32 17.95
N LEU A 457 1.74 14.81 18.06
CA LEU A 457 0.80 14.63 16.96
C LEU A 457 -0.46 15.47 17.22
N THR A 458 -0.53 16.68 16.68
CA THR A 458 -1.65 17.58 16.98
C THR A 458 -2.87 17.33 16.11
N ASN A 459 -4.06 17.55 16.70
CA ASN A 459 -5.32 17.53 15.98
C ASN A 459 -6.04 18.88 16.06
N THR A 460 -6.46 19.38 14.88
CA THR A 460 -7.28 20.58 14.76
C THR A 460 -8.64 20.22 14.17
N VAL A 461 -9.71 20.38 14.95
CA VAL A 461 -11.08 20.17 14.48
C VAL A 461 -11.54 21.39 13.68
N ILE A 462 -11.80 21.19 12.37
CA ILE A 462 -12.23 22.24 11.44
C ILE A 462 -13.68 22.60 11.70
N ASN A 463 -13.97 23.92 11.76
CA ASN A 463 -15.30 24.49 11.91
C ASN A 463 -15.39 25.87 11.24
N LYS A 464 -16.61 26.50 11.21
CA LYS A 464 -16.82 27.83 10.58
C LYS A 464 -15.94 28.96 11.12
N PHE A 465 -15.49 28.87 12.38
CA PHE A 465 -14.70 29.93 13.01
C PHE A 465 -13.21 29.83 12.68
N ASN A 466 -12.67 28.61 12.48
CA ASN A 466 -11.23 28.43 12.34
C ASN A 466 -10.77 28.05 10.91
N TYR A 467 -11.66 27.63 10.00
CA TYR A 467 -11.20 27.09 8.72
C TYR A 467 -10.39 28.10 7.89
N ARG A 468 -10.71 29.40 7.95
CA ARG A 468 -9.95 30.46 7.25
C ARG A 468 -8.54 30.64 7.82
N TYR A 469 -8.33 30.25 9.07
CA TYR A 469 -7.07 30.37 9.82
C TYR A 469 -6.27 29.07 9.87
N LEU A 470 -6.64 28.04 9.09
CA LEU A 470 -5.87 26.80 9.01
C LEU A 470 -4.41 27.03 8.56
N PRO A 471 -4.12 27.95 7.61
CA PRO A 471 -2.73 28.27 7.29
C PRO A 471 -1.97 28.88 8.47
N GLU A 472 -2.58 29.77 9.25
CA GLU A 472 -1.98 30.39 10.44
C GLU A 472 -1.79 29.37 11.57
N ILE A 473 -2.73 28.45 11.74
CA ILE A 473 -2.62 27.33 12.68
C ILE A 473 -1.44 26.43 12.26
N ALA A 474 -1.32 26.10 10.95
CA ALA A 474 -0.20 25.33 10.44
C ALA A 474 1.15 26.00 10.71
N LYS A 475 1.27 27.32 10.49
CA LYS A 475 2.48 28.09 10.80
C LYS A 475 2.81 28.01 12.29
N LEU A 476 1.83 28.13 13.17
CA LEU A 476 2.04 28.01 14.61
C LEU A 476 2.50 26.60 14.99
N LEU A 477 1.91 25.55 14.41
CA LEU A 477 2.28 24.16 14.67
C LEU A 477 3.71 23.85 14.19
N VAL A 478 4.10 24.37 13.02
CA VAL A 478 5.48 24.30 12.53
C VAL A 478 6.45 25.04 13.46
N PHE A 479 6.08 26.25 13.92
CA PHE A 479 6.87 27.03 14.89
C PHE A 479 7.04 26.30 16.23
N LEU A 480 6.02 25.56 16.67
CA LEU A 480 6.06 24.74 17.88
C LEU A 480 6.81 23.41 17.69
N ASP A 481 7.35 23.18 16.50
CA ASP A 481 8.08 21.97 16.11
C ASP A 481 7.32 20.66 16.34
N VAL A 482 6.02 20.65 16.10
CA VAL A 482 5.26 19.39 16.18
C VAL A 482 5.71 18.43 15.09
N ASP A 483 5.70 17.13 15.36
CA ASP A 483 6.16 16.11 14.41
C ASP A 483 5.10 15.81 13.36
N GLN A 484 3.81 15.92 13.76
CA GLN A 484 2.67 15.69 12.89
C GLN A 484 1.53 16.62 13.27
N PHE A 485 0.77 17.07 12.25
CA PHE A 485 -0.53 17.69 12.51
C PHE A 485 -1.61 17.22 11.55
N GLN A 486 -2.85 17.20 12.06
CA GLN A 486 -4.02 16.75 11.35
C GLN A 486 -5.11 17.81 11.36
N PHE A 487 -5.74 18.03 10.21
CA PHE A 487 -6.97 18.81 10.06
C PHE A 487 -8.16 17.85 9.95
N ALA A 488 -8.91 17.67 11.02
CA ALA A 488 -10.06 16.77 11.07
C ALA A 488 -11.37 17.56 10.87
N PHE A 489 -12.18 17.16 9.90
CA PHE A 489 -13.53 17.71 9.78
C PHE A 489 -14.37 17.29 10.98
N LEU A 490 -15.06 18.25 11.61
CA LEU A 490 -15.85 17.97 12.80
C LEU A 490 -16.87 16.83 12.57
N HIS A 491 -16.97 15.92 13.54
CA HIS A 491 -18.03 14.91 13.55
C HIS A 491 -19.28 15.55 14.13
N ILE A 492 -20.37 15.57 13.38
CA ILE A 492 -21.57 16.39 13.67
C ILE A 492 -22.50 15.66 14.65
N VAL A 493 -21.96 15.27 15.80
CA VAL A 493 -22.71 14.64 16.90
C VAL A 493 -22.44 15.37 18.24
N GLY A 494 -23.20 15.08 19.26
CA GLY A 494 -23.03 15.69 20.58
C GLY A 494 -23.25 17.20 20.57
N SER A 495 -22.28 17.99 21.08
CA SER A 495 -22.36 19.46 21.06
C SER A 495 -22.29 20.02 19.64
N ALA A 496 -21.55 19.37 18.73
CA ALA A 496 -21.49 19.79 17.32
C ALA A 496 -22.86 19.72 16.63
N TRP A 497 -23.68 18.70 16.95
CA TRP A 497 -25.05 18.61 16.42
C TRP A 497 -25.95 19.75 16.96
N LYS A 498 -25.84 20.05 18.26
CA LYS A 498 -26.60 21.15 18.87
C LYS A 498 -26.26 22.51 18.26
N ASN A 499 -25.00 22.69 17.91
CA ASN A 499 -24.43 23.94 17.41
C ASN A 499 -24.23 23.94 15.88
N ARG A 500 -24.79 22.97 15.13
CA ARG A 500 -24.48 22.73 13.73
C ARG A 500 -24.68 23.93 12.82
N ASP A 501 -25.71 24.71 13.05
CA ASP A 501 -26.12 25.83 12.17
C ASP A 501 -25.03 26.91 12.06
N PHE A 502 -24.29 27.15 13.14
CA PHE A 502 -23.22 28.14 13.17
C PHE A 502 -21.81 27.54 13.18
N LEU A 503 -21.67 26.22 13.38
CA LEU A 503 -20.36 25.56 13.45
C LEU A 503 -19.94 24.85 12.17
N VAL A 504 -20.88 24.22 11.44
CA VAL A 504 -20.53 23.33 10.33
C VAL A 504 -20.32 24.11 9.04
N PRO A 505 -19.09 24.14 8.46
CA PRO A 505 -18.85 24.78 7.17
C PRO A 505 -19.15 23.81 6.02
N LYS A 506 -19.36 24.36 4.80
CA LYS A 506 -19.35 23.54 3.59
C LYS A 506 -17.95 23.04 3.27
N LYS A 507 -17.85 21.78 2.79
CA LYS A 507 -16.54 21.18 2.44
C LYS A 507 -15.86 21.91 1.29
N SER A 508 -16.61 22.35 0.28
CA SER A 508 -16.08 23.15 -0.83
C SER A 508 -15.43 24.47 -0.36
N GLU A 509 -15.99 25.13 0.64
CA GLU A 509 -15.47 26.40 1.17
C GLU A 509 -14.13 26.25 1.92
N ILE A 510 -13.93 25.12 2.61
CA ILE A 510 -12.75 24.92 3.45
C ILE A 510 -11.53 24.43 2.66
N MET A 511 -11.70 23.82 1.50
CA MET A 511 -10.63 23.18 0.76
C MET A 511 -9.44 24.06 0.39
N PRO A 512 -9.61 25.32 -0.06
CA PRO A 512 -8.48 26.20 -0.35
C PRO A 512 -7.58 26.43 0.88
N TYR A 513 -8.17 26.52 2.07
CA TYR A 513 -7.45 26.76 3.33
C TYR A 513 -6.78 25.50 3.86
N ILE A 514 -7.44 24.34 3.72
CA ILE A 514 -6.84 23.04 4.03
C ILE A 514 -5.58 22.86 3.20
N LYS A 515 -5.68 22.98 1.87
CA LYS A 515 -4.52 22.79 0.96
C LYS A 515 -3.38 23.76 1.26
N LYS A 516 -3.69 25.03 1.57
CA LYS A 516 -2.67 26.00 1.99
C LYS A 516 -2.01 25.59 3.31
N GLY A 517 -2.79 25.14 4.30
CA GLY A 517 -2.26 24.68 5.58
C GLY A 517 -1.42 23.42 5.45
N LEU A 518 -1.84 22.44 4.64
CA LEU A 518 -1.04 21.24 4.34
C LEU A 518 0.30 21.60 3.68
N ASN A 519 0.28 22.49 2.68
CA ASN A 519 1.50 22.92 1.99
C ASN A 519 2.53 23.56 2.93
N ILE A 520 2.07 24.33 3.94
CA ILE A 520 2.97 24.91 4.95
C ILE A 520 3.70 23.79 5.72
N GLY A 521 3.00 22.75 6.12
CA GLY A 521 3.61 21.61 6.81
C GLY A 521 4.52 20.79 5.91
N ILE A 522 4.10 20.54 4.66
CA ILE A 522 4.89 19.81 3.65
C ILE A 522 6.23 20.52 3.40
N LEU A 523 6.20 21.85 3.20
CA LEU A 523 7.41 22.63 2.98
C LEU A 523 8.33 22.68 4.21
N ALA A 524 7.78 22.46 5.40
CA ALA A 524 8.52 22.39 6.66
C ALA A 524 8.91 20.95 7.05
N ASP A 525 8.78 19.99 6.14
CA ASP A 525 9.07 18.56 6.35
C ASP A 525 8.31 17.96 7.56
N LYS A 526 7.07 18.40 7.76
CA LYS A 526 6.19 17.86 8.80
C LYS A 526 5.22 16.82 8.21
N ARG A 527 4.93 15.79 8.97
CA ARG A 527 3.89 14.84 8.60
C ARG A 527 2.52 15.51 8.74
N VAL A 528 1.79 15.63 7.62
CA VAL A 528 0.50 16.33 7.58
C VAL A 528 -0.59 15.43 7.07
N MET A 529 -1.83 15.63 7.56
CA MET A 529 -2.96 14.86 7.09
C MET A 529 -4.31 15.55 7.31
N THR A 530 -5.32 15.01 6.64
CA THR A 530 -6.72 15.38 6.86
C THR A 530 -7.52 14.14 7.29
N GLU A 531 -8.56 14.34 8.08
CA GLU A 531 -9.52 13.30 8.44
C GLU A 531 -10.95 13.74 8.09
N ALA A 532 -11.78 12.79 7.67
CA ALA A 532 -13.18 12.97 7.29
C ALA A 532 -13.40 13.97 6.14
N ILE A 533 -12.41 14.10 5.25
CA ILE A 533 -12.51 14.82 3.98
C ILE A 533 -12.57 13.79 2.84
N PRO A 534 -13.69 13.68 2.10
CA PRO A 534 -13.81 12.73 1.00
C PRO A 534 -12.80 12.97 -0.13
N LEU A 535 -12.35 11.89 -0.78
CA LEU A 535 -11.31 11.93 -1.82
C LEU A 535 -11.64 12.85 -3.01
N CYS A 536 -12.92 13.04 -3.34
CA CYS A 536 -13.32 13.98 -4.41
C CYS A 536 -12.92 15.44 -4.13
N PHE A 537 -12.75 15.83 -2.86
CA PHE A 537 -12.24 17.15 -2.48
C PHE A 537 -10.71 17.22 -2.42
N MET A 538 -10.03 16.08 -2.33
CA MET A 538 -8.59 15.98 -2.11
C MET A 538 -7.78 15.79 -3.38
N LYS A 539 -8.31 16.16 -4.56
CA LYS A 539 -7.59 16.02 -5.84
C LYS A 539 -6.19 16.66 -5.77
N GLY A 540 -5.16 15.85 -6.03
CA GLY A 540 -3.75 16.21 -5.92
C GLY A 540 -3.18 16.17 -4.49
N TYR A 541 -3.99 15.76 -3.50
CA TYR A 541 -3.60 15.63 -2.08
C TYR A 541 -4.09 14.30 -1.49
N GLU A 542 -4.37 13.30 -2.31
CA GLU A 542 -4.97 12.02 -1.92
C GLU A 542 -4.09 11.24 -0.93
N GLN A 543 -2.78 11.46 -0.92
CA GLN A 543 -1.83 10.85 -0.01
C GLN A 543 -1.92 11.39 1.44
N TYR A 544 -2.53 12.56 1.63
CA TYR A 544 -2.62 13.21 2.96
C TYR A 544 -3.92 12.89 3.71
N ILE A 545 -4.60 11.79 3.39
CA ILE A 545 -5.83 11.36 4.06
C ILE A 545 -5.48 10.42 5.19
N ALA A 546 -5.89 10.78 6.43
CA ALA A 546 -5.61 10.02 7.64
C ALA A 546 -6.21 8.61 7.63
N GLU A 547 -7.35 8.41 6.99
CA GLU A 547 -8.02 7.12 6.83
C GLU A 547 -7.15 6.04 6.17
N LYS A 548 -6.09 6.45 5.45
CA LYS A 548 -5.10 5.53 4.86
C LYS A 548 -4.16 4.90 5.87
N ILE A 549 -3.87 5.62 6.95
CA ILE A 549 -2.80 5.28 7.90
C ILE A 549 -3.31 5.03 9.32
N ILE A 550 -4.58 5.33 9.60
CA ILE A 550 -5.18 4.99 10.89
C ILE A 550 -5.14 3.47 11.05
N PRO A 551 -4.44 2.93 12.09
CA PRO A 551 -4.37 1.49 12.32
C PRO A 551 -5.76 0.88 12.57
N GLU A 552 -5.88 -0.44 12.44
CA GLU A 552 -7.05 -1.12 12.95
C GLU A 552 -7.17 -0.85 14.45
N ALA A 553 -8.25 -0.17 14.81
CA ALA A 553 -8.46 0.25 16.18
C ALA A 553 -9.65 -0.47 16.78
N MET A 554 -9.44 -1.00 17.98
CA MET A 554 -10.49 -1.36 18.92
C MET A 554 -10.87 -0.12 19.72
N VAL A 555 -12.14 0.13 19.97
CA VAL A 555 -12.57 1.22 20.86
C VAL A 555 -13.30 0.62 22.06
N ILE A 556 -12.88 1.00 23.26
CA ILE A 556 -13.52 0.57 24.51
C ILE A 556 -14.02 1.81 25.25
N GLU A 557 -15.32 1.86 25.46
CA GLU A 557 -15.96 2.92 26.25
C GLU A 557 -16.99 2.31 27.21
N ASN A 558 -16.84 2.51 28.50
CA ASN A 558 -17.75 2.03 29.54
C ASN A 558 -18.17 0.55 29.28
N LYS A 559 -19.44 0.29 28.99
CA LYS A 559 -19.99 -1.04 28.70
C LYS A 559 -20.00 -1.41 27.22
N PHE A 560 -19.41 -0.58 26.36
CA PHE A 560 -19.46 -0.72 24.91
C PHE A 560 -18.07 -0.96 24.32
N LYS A 561 -17.96 -2.02 23.52
CA LYS A 561 -16.72 -2.41 22.83
C LYS A 561 -16.96 -2.52 21.33
N ILE A 562 -16.08 -1.93 20.54
CA ILE A 562 -16.02 -2.05 19.09
C ILE A 562 -14.69 -2.70 18.75
N ASP A 563 -14.72 -3.93 18.26
CA ASP A 563 -13.50 -4.69 17.92
C ASP A 563 -12.83 -4.19 16.63
N ASP A 564 -13.61 -3.66 15.70
CA ASP A 564 -13.14 -3.06 14.44
C ASP A 564 -13.83 -1.70 14.25
N TYR A 565 -13.17 -0.66 14.75
CA TYR A 565 -13.69 0.71 14.65
C TYR A 565 -13.73 1.21 13.22
N LYS A 566 -12.84 0.77 12.33
CA LYS A 566 -12.86 1.17 10.92
C LYS A 566 -14.12 0.67 10.23
N LYS A 567 -14.45 -0.61 10.38
CA LYS A 567 -15.67 -1.20 9.84
C LYS A 567 -16.92 -0.54 10.43
N TYR A 568 -16.91 -0.31 11.74
CA TYR A 568 -17.99 0.42 12.42
C TYR A 568 -18.17 1.82 11.87
N ARG A 569 -17.08 2.60 11.74
CA ARG A 569 -17.08 3.98 11.21
C ARG A 569 -17.63 4.04 9.79
N ILE A 570 -17.18 3.15 8.90
CA ILE A 570 -17.64 3.09 7.51
C ILE A 570 -19.14 2.76 7.45
N ASN A 571 -19.60 1.77 8.20
CA ASN A 571 -20.97 1.27 8.09
C ASN A 571 -21.98 2.10 8.87
N GLN A 572 -21.56 2.70 9.99
CA GLN A 572 -22.45 3.41 10.92
C GLN A 572 -22.22 4.93 10.95
N GLY A 573 -21.01 5.39 10.64
CA GLY A 573 -20.63 6.79 10.75
C GLY A 573 -20.56 7.55 9.43
N LYS A 574 -20.26 6.86 8.33
CA LYS A 574 -20.05 7.48 7.01
C LYS A 574 -21.19 7.20 6.06
N ALA A 575 -21.29 7.99 4.99
CA ALA A 575 -22.28 7.80 3.93
C ALA A 575 -21.67 8.06 2.55
N LYS A 576 -22.29 7.47 1.52
CA LYS A 576 -21.97 7.70 0.10
C LYS A 576 -23.23 8.10 -0.64
N GLY A 577 -23.16 9.17 -1.42
CA GLY A 577 -24.28 9.68 -2.20
C GLY A 577 -24.53 8.92 -3.50
N PRO A 578 -25.65 9.21 -4.16
CA PRO A 578 -26.06 8.50 -5.39
C PRO A 578 -25.00 8.53 -6.50
N LYS A 579 -24.32 9.68 -6.68
CA LYS A 579 -23.27 9.86 -7.69
C LYS A 579 -21.93 9.21 -7.31
N CYS A 580 -21.72 8.80 -6.05
CA CYS A 580 -20.45 8.22 -5.62
C CYS A 580 -20.13 6.89 -6.31
N LYS A 581 -21.15 6.13 -6.74
CA LYS A 581 -20.98 4.86 -7.47
C LYS A 581 -20.19 5.00 -8.77
N ASP A 582 -20.21 6.19 -9.39
CA ASP A 582 -19.52 6.51 -10.64
C ASP A 582 -18.11 7.06 -10.39
N CYS A 583 -17.69 7.20 -9.11
CA CYS A 583 -16.42 7.76 -8.72
C CYS A 583 -15.31 6.70 -8.71
N LEU A 584 -14.15 7.03 -9.29
CA LEU A 584 -12.94 6.18 -9.29
C LEU A 584 -12.52 5.74 -7.89
N TYR A 585 -12.78 6.58 -6.90
CA TYR A 585 -12.42 6.30 -5.51
C TYR A 585 -13.53 5.64 -4.70
N PHE A 586 -14.61 5.14 -5.34
CA PHE A 586 -15.76 4.59 -4.62
C PHE A 586 -15.38 3.50 -3.61
N SER A 587 -14.49 2.60 -4.00
CA SER A 587 -14.07 1.45 -3.17
C SER A 587 -13.19 1.84 -1.97
N ILE A 588 -12.45 2.96 -2.05
CA ILE A 588 -11.49 3.37 -1.02
C ILE A 588 -11.91 4.60 -0.23
N CYS A 589 -12.86 5.38 -0.74
CA CYS A 589 -13.36 6.58 -0.07
C CYS A 589 -14.40 6.17 0.98
N GLU A 590 -14.21 6.59 2.22
CA GLU A 590 -15.19 6.34 3.27
C GLU A 590 -16.44 7.24 3.15
N GLY A 591 -16.34 8.35 2.41
CA GLY A 591 -17.41 9.38 2.33
C GLY A 591 -17.37 10.38 3.50
N PRO A 592 -18.29 11.34 3.55
CA PRO A 592 -18.47 12.25 4.68
C PRO A 592 -19.11 11.55 5.89
N TRP A 593 -19.11 12.21 7.04
CA TRP A 593 -20.00 11.84 8.15
C TRP A 593 -21.44 11.85 7.65
N ARG A 594 -22.27 10.89 8.09
CA ARG A 594 -23.65 10.72 7.58
C ARG A 594 -24.55 11.91 7.85
N GLU A 595 -24.28 12.67 8.91
CA GLU A 595 -25.04 13.86 9.29
C GLU A 595 -24.76 15.04 8.35
N TYR A 596 -23.64 15.04 7.63
CA TYR A 596 -23.28 16.14 6.76
C TYR A 596 -24.25 16.34 5.59
N PRO A 597 -24.61 15.31 4.79
CA PRO A 597 -25.59 15.47 3.72
C PRO A 597 -27.02 15.72 4.22
N GLU A 598 -27.33 15.45 5.48
CA GLU A 598 -28.61 15.85 6.09
C GLU A 598 -28.73 17.39 6.18
N ILE A 599 -27.59 18.10 6.28
CA ILE A 599 -27.53 19.56 6.38
C ILE A 599 -27.39 20.22 5.00
N PHE A 600 -26.51 19.68 4.14
CA PHE A 600 -26.09 20.33 2.89
C PHE A 600 -26.44 19.57 1.62
N GLY A 601 -27.03 18.37 1.72
CA GLY A 601 -27.27 17.50 0.55
C GLY A 601 -25.99 16.94 -0.05
N TRP A 602 -26.09 16.49 -1.31
CA TRP A 602 -25.01 15.80 -2.03
C TRP A 602 -24.39 16.61 -3.19
N ASP A 603 -24.84 17.84 -3.44
CA ASP A 603 -24.52 18.58 -4.67
C ASP A 603 -23.05 18.93 -4.81
N GLU A 604 -22.33 19.18 -3.70
CA GLU A 604 -20.91 19.50 -3.74
C GLU A 604 -19.98 18.27 -3.92
N PHE A 605 -20.54 17.03 -3.87
CA PHE A 605 -19.78 15.80 -4.03
C PHE A 605 -19.68 15.41 -5.50
N ILE A 606 -18.70 15.96 -6.20
CA ILE A 606 -18.48 15.70 -7.62
C ILE A 606 -17.61 14.46 -7.76
N PRO A 607 -18.10 13.37 -8.40
CA PRO A 607 -17.32 12.18 -8.65
C PRO A 607 -16.05 12.48 -9.42
N VAL A 608 -14.95 11.84 -9.04
CA VAL A 608 -13.75 11.83 -9.85
C VAL A 608 -13.92 10.72 -10.89
N VAL A 609 -14.04 11.13 -12.14
CA VAL A 609 -14.19 10.21 -13.28
C VAL A 609 -12.93 10.30 -14.16
N ASN A 610 -12.62 9.25 -14.90
CA ASN A 610 -11.61 9.34 -15.96
C ASN A 610 -12.15 10.31 -17.02
N ASN A 611 -11.47 11.42 -17.24
CA ASN A 611 -11.74 12.22 -18.42
C ASN A 611 -11.48 11.31 -19.64
N LYS A 612 -12.54 11.06 -20.39
CA LYS A 612 -12.51 10.29 -21.66
C LYS A 612 -11.52 10.89 -22.64
#